data_52b39a5d8b555b48c9cc30f4ab25699f
#
_entry.id   52b39a5d8b555b48c9cc30f4ab25699f
#
_cell.length_a   1.000
_cell.length_b   1.000
_cell.length_c   1.000
_cell.angle_alpha   90.00
_cell.angle_beta   90.00
_cell.angle_gamma   90.00
#
_symmetry.space_group_name_H-M   'P 1'
#
loop_
_entity.id
_entity.type
_entity.pdbx_description
1 polymer ?
#
loop_
_entity_poly.entity_id
_entity_poly.type
_entity_poly.pdbx_seq_one_letter_code
_entity_poly.pdbx_strand_id
1 'polypeptide(L)'
;MKYILRSLLFALMVFISQLSFAQKKFAHPERVRYDGSCMTIEGKDVFVYSAAFHYFRCPEELWKDRFRQIKEAGFNTVETYVPWNWHERTMPLSLDDTTHFDFSDLKRWLKMAQDEYGFYTIVRPGPFICAEYSGGGYPRWLAKYRPESVDDFWLRSADERHIRWSQHWFDAVCKAVADEQITRKPVGDKGIILIQIENEYNHHGCDGKEKLLKALYSSVRKSGMDIPVFTCLTNECRSSRDPELSQVFDSDNYYVGLSSAPDCAYRMSNLKKAQPDAPGFVTELQGGWFSLVTGRLSEDHYSDARHFKAVGLMSLLGGASGINYYMFFGGTHFAGWGARGMTTSYDYNAAIRENGALGDKYYEAKAIGQFIRAFEPQLARSTGGPCKIEGGVKSLFGGVRVATDGTRFVFLHNTDPKNPVKGKASLIPGKLDRPAEPMYNINQHGEKVLIAASEADGDKRMTVDPIDVDYDLPALGTKVLVIPAGRSVKQGEWWPREQMRPLRPSRLP
;
A
#
# COMPACT_ATOMS: atom_id res chain seq x y z
N MET A 1 26.95 43.36 -29.32
CA MET A 1 26.12 42.29 -29.91
C MET A 1 26.74 40.91 -29.79
N LYS A 2 27.99 40.65 -30.19
CA LYS A 2 28.63 39.30 -30.08
C LYS A 2 28.77 38.76 -28.65
N TYR A 3 28.98 39.59 -27.63
CA TYR A 3 29.09 39.16 -26.24
C TYR A 3 27.72 38.82 -25.60
N ILE A 4 26.68 39.56 -25.97
CA ILE A 4 25.31 39.26 -25.48
C ILE A 4 24.79 37.94 -26.07
N LEU A 5 25.08 37.67 -27.33
CA LEU A 5 24.70 36.41 -27.99
C LEU A 5 25.44 35.17 -27.38
N ARG A 6 26.72 35.35 -27.00
CA ARG A 6 27.48 34.31 -26.32
C ARG A 6 26.98 34.03 -24.89
N SER A 7 26.60 35.09 -24.15
CA SER A 7 26.02 34.95 -22.81
C SER A 7 24.64 34.28 -22.85
N LEU A 8 23.81 34.61 -23.85
CA LEU A 8 22.52 33.95 -24.07
C LEU A 8 22.65 32.50 -24.48
N LEU A 9 23.62 32.18 -25.35
CA LEU A 9 23.91 30.79 -25.74
C LEU A 9 24.46 29.95 -24.54
N PHE A 10 25.29 30.57 -23.71
CA PHE A 10 25.81 29.93 -22.52
C PHE A 10 24.72 29.70 -21.46
N ALA A 11 23.85 30.68 -21.25
CA ALA A 11 22.68 30.56 -20.37
C ALA A 11 21.70 29.49 -20.89
N LEU A 12 21.48 29.43 -22.22
CA LEU A 12 20.63 28.41 -22.83
C LEU A 12 21.26 27.01 -22.74
N MET A 13 22.58 26.87 -22.93
CA MET A 13 23.27 25.61 -22.72
C MET A 13 23.26 25.15 -21.26
N VAL A 14 23.41 26.05 -20.30
CA VAL A 14 23.29 25.75 -18.86
C VAL A 14 21.84 25.37 -18.53
N PHE A 15 20.84 26.04 -19.12
CA PHE A 15 19.44 25.69 -18.93
C PHE A 15 19.07 24.35 -19.57
N ILE A 16 19.60 24.05 -20.76
CA ILE A 16 19.43 22.76 -21.43
C ILE A 16 20.18 21.66 -20.69
N SER A 17 21.36 21.92 -20.12
CA SER A 17 22.08 20.96 -19.30
C SER A 17 21.39 20.70 -17.97
N GLN A 18 20.74 21.67 -17.35
CA GLN A 18 19.92 21.47 -16.15
C GLN A 18 18.62 20.70 -16.45
N LEU A 19 18.05 20.87 -17.66
CA LEU A 19 16.91 20.07 -18.12
C LEU A 19 17.30 18.61 -18.49
N SER A 20 18.58 18.36 -18.84
CA SER A 20 19.07 17.02 -19.19
C SER A 20 19.44 16.15 -17.98
N PHE A 21 19.57 16.70 -16.79
CA PHE A 21 19.99 15.99 -15.58
C PHE A 21 18.88 15.79 -14.54
N ALA A 22 17.64 16.16 -14.83
CA ALA A 22 16.53 15.64 -14.07
C ALA A 22 16.40 14.16 -14.43
N GLN A 23 17.02 13.28 -13.65
CA GLN A 23 16.89 11.84 -13.77
C GLN A 23 15.39 11.53 -13.82
N LYS A 24 14.92 10.89 -14.90
CA LYS A 24 13.49 10.62 -15.07
C LYS A 24 13.02 9.80 -13.87
N LYS A 25 12.14 10.33 -13.08
CA LYS A 25 11.57 9.66 -11.89
C LYS A 25 10.98 8.28 -12.22
N PHE A 26 10.49 8.11 -13.45
CA PHE A 26 9.94 6.86 -13.97
C PHE A 26 10.58 6.52 -15.32
N ALA A 27 10.98 5.26 -15.49
CA ALA A 27 11.54 4.77 -16.74
C ALA A 27 10.46 4.72 -17.86
N HIS A 28 9.27 4.27 -17.52
CA HIS A 28 8.11 4.09 -18.39
C HIS A 28 6.86 4.76 -17.81
N PRO A 29 6.80 6.13 -17.80
CA PRO A 29 5.69 6.86 -17.16
C PRO A 29 4.34 6.63 -17.88
N GLU A 30 4.36 6.22 -19.14
CA GLU A 30 3.18 5.82 -19.91
C GLU A 30 2.59 4.49 -19.44
N ARG A 31 3.42 3.63 -18.84
CA ARG A 31 2.99 2.32 -18.32
C ARG A 31 2.62 2.39 -16.85
N VAL A 32 3.49 2.93 -16.01
CA VAL A 32 3.26 3.06 -14.58
C VAL A 32 3.99 4.26 -14.01
N ARG A 33 3.27 5.06 -13.24
CA ARG A 33 3.78 6.23 -12.52
C ARG A 33 2.91 6.54 -11.31
N TYR A 34 3.32 7.48 -10.51
CA TYR A 34 2.50 8.07 -9.45
C TYR A 34 2.73 9.57 -9.34
N ASP A 35 1.81 10.25 -8.67
CA ASP A 35 1.92 11.62 -8.21
C ASP A 35 1.43 11.74 -6.75
N GLY A 36 1.29 12.95 -6.24
CA GLY A 36 0.80 13.19 -4.88
C GLY A 36 -0.64 12.73 -4.63
N SER A 37 -1.37 12.32 -5.65
CA SER A 37 -2.75 11.88 -5.55
C SER A 37 -2.88 10.35 -5.58
N CYS A 38 -2.36 9.71 -6.62
CA CYS A 38 -2.55 8.27 -6.85
C CYS A 38 -1.50 7.66 -7.78
N MET A 39 -1.61 6.35 -7.97
CA MET A 39 -0.96 5.62 -9.05
C MET A 39 -1.68 5.89 -10.36
N THR A 40 -0.93 5.96 -11.47
CA THR A 40 -1.47 5.98 -12.83
C THR A 40 -0.88 4.81 -13.60
N ILE A 41 -1.73 3.96 -14.15
CA ILE A 41 -1.35 2.79 -14.92
C ILE A 41 -1.97 2.92 -16.30
N GLU A 42 -1.13 2.91 -17.34
CA GLU A 42 -1.55 3.06 -18.74
C GLU A 42 -2.46 4.28 -18.97
N GLY A 43 -2.07 5.40 -18.35
CA GLY A 43 -2.80 6.67 -18.45
C GLY A 43 -4.08 6.75 -17.63
N LYS A 44 -4.42 5.74 -16.84
CA LYS A 44 -5.62 5.73 -15.98
C LYS A 44 -5.23 5.86 -14.51
N ASP A 45 -5.92 6.72 -13.79
CA ASP A 45 -5.81 6.78 -12.34
C ASP A 45 -6.35 5.49 -11.71
N VAL A 46 -5.60 4.92 -10.79
CA VAL A 46 -5.92 3.64 -10.15
C VAL A 46 -5.87 3.80 -8.64
N PHE A 47 -6.95 3.40 -7.99
CA PHE A 47 -6.93 3.13 -6.56
C PHE A 47 -6.40 1.71 -6.33
N VAL A 48 -5.25 1.56 -5.70
CA VAL A 48 -4.66 0.24 -5.42
C VAL A 48 -5.40 -0.41 -4.25
N TYR A 49 -6.36 -1.29 -4.57
CA TYR A 49 -7.08 -2.10 -3.59
C TYR A 49 -6.48 -3.49 -3.56
N SER A 50 -5.61 -3.74 -2.57
CA SER A 50 -4.70 -4.88 -2.52
C SER A 50 -4.99 -5.81 -1.35
N ALA A 51 -4.76 -7.10 -1.57
CA ALA A 51 -4.90 -8.19 -0.60
C ALA A 51 -3.56 -8.93 -0.42
N ALA A 52 -3.08 -9.01 0.82
CA ALA A 52 -1.90 -9.82 1.15
C ALA A 52 -2.23 -11.31 1.09
N PHE A 53 -1.49 -12.03 0.25
CA PHE A 53 -1.60 -13.46 0.02
C PHE A 53 -0.21 -14.08 -0.17
N HIS A 54 0.27 -14.81 0.82
CA HIS A 54 1.60 -15.41 0.82
C HIS A 54 1.57 -16.81 0.17
N TYR A 55 2.18 -16.97 -1.02
CA TYR A 55 2.27 -18.27 -1.72
C TYR A 55 2.95 -19.36 -0.86
N PHE A 56 3.97 -18.98 -0.08
CA PHE A 56 4.73 -19.91 0.77
C PHE A 56 3.97 -20.36 2.04
N ARG A 57 2.75 -19.86 2.26
CA ARG A 57 1.82 -20.26 3.34
C ARG A 57 0.55 -20.94 2.84
N CYS A 58 0.50 -21.28 1.57
CA CYS A 58 -0.66 -21.89 0.93
C CYS A 58 -0.21 -22.98 -0.05
N PRO A 59 -0.74 -24.20 0.02
CA PRO A 59 -0.48 -25.20 -1.02
C PRO A 59 -0.92 -24.68 -2.40
N GLU A 60 -0.14 -24.99 -3.43
CA GLU A 60 -0.37 -24.48 -4.79
C GLU A 60 -1.75 -24.86 -5.31
N GLU A 61 -2.25 -26.06 -4.97
CA GLU A 61 -3.54 -26.59 -5.38
C GLU A 61 -4.71 -25.70 -4.90
N LEU A 62 -4.50 -24.90 -3.85
CA LEU A 62 -5.51 -24.01 -3.29
C LEU A 62 -5.42 -22.57 -3.81
N TRP A 63 -4.36 -22.20 -4.54
CA TRP A 63 -4.18 -20.83 -5.00
C TRP A 63 -5.34 -20.33 -5.87
N LYS A 64 -5.85 -21.16 -6.79
CA LYS A 64 -6.97 -20.81 -7.66
C LYS A 64 -8.21 -20.39 -6.87
N ASP A 65 -8.56 -21.16 -5.85
CA ASP A 65 -9.70 -20.83 -5.00
C ASP A 65 -9.47 -19.51 -4.23
N ARG A 66 -8.27 -19.27 -3.69
CA ARG A 66 -7.94 -18.05 -2.97
C ARG A 66 -7.97 -16.82 -3.89
N PHE A 67 -7.37 -16.91 -5.07
CA PHE A 67 -7.44 -15.83 -6.06
C PHE A 67 -8.88 -15.53 -6.49
N ARG A 68 -9.69 -16.56 -6.73
CA ARG A 68 -11.12 -16.38 -7.04
C ARG A 68 -11.82 -15.61 -5.93
N GLN A 69 -11.67 -16.01 -4.67
CA GLN A 69 -12.28 -15.34 -3.52
C GLN A 69 -11.82 -13.88 -3.39
N ILE A 70 -10.53 -13.61 -3.55
CA ILE A 70 -9.97 -12.24 -3.52
C ILE A 70 -10.58 -11.40 -4.66
N LYS A 71 -10.70 -11.96 -5.87
CA LYS A 71 -11.30 -11.27 -7.03
C LYS A 71 -12.76 -10.94 -6.79
N GLU A 72 -13.54 -11.88 -6.25
CA GLU A 72 -14.95 -11.70 -5.92
C GLU A 72 -15.17 -10.64 -4.82
N ALA A 73 -14.21 -10.45 -3.94
CA ALA A 73 -14.22 -9.36 -2.94
C ALA A 73 -13.91 -7.99 -3.56
N GLY A 74 -13.52 -7.93 -4.84
CA GLY A 74 -13.37 -6.69 -5.60
C GLY A 74 -11.98 -6.08 -5.58
N PHE A 75 -10.98 -6.82 -5.15
CA PHE A 75 -9.58 -6.40 -5.23
C PHE A 75 -9.10 -6.34 -6.68
N ASN A 76 -8.22 -5.39 -6.97
CA ASN A 76 -7.54 -5.27 -8.26
C ASN A 76 -6.06 -5.64 -8.19
N THR A 77 -5.54 -5.83 -6.98
CA THR A 77 -4.12 -6.07 -6.72
C THR A 77 -3.97 -7.16 -5.65
N VAL A 78 -2.92 -7.94 -5.75
CA VAL A 78 -2.47 -8.85 -4.69
C VAL A 78 -1.01 -8.58 -4.35
N GLU A 79 -0.66 -8.78 -3.09
CA GLU A 79 0.67 -8.56 -2.55
C GLU A 79 1.21 -9.84 -1.95
N THR A 80 2.53 -10.05 -2.08
CA THR A 80 3.22 -11.11 -1.35
C THR A 80 4.61 -10.66 -0.90
N TYR A 81 4.99 -11.09 0.31
CA TYR A 81 6.39 -11.15 0.68
C TYR A 81 7.12 -12.23 -0.11
N VAL A 82 8.43 -12.09 -0.26
CA VAL A 82 9.31 -13.08 -0.90
C VAL A 82 10.43 -13.42 0.07
N PRO A 83 10.34 -14.52 0.85
CA PRO A 83 11.34 -14.85 1.85
C PRO A 83 12.64 -15.36 1.21
N TRP A 84 13.76 -14.78 1.53
CA TRP A 84 15.05 -15.22 1.03
C TRP A 84 15.35 -16.68 1.36
N ASN A 85 15.14 -17.09 2.62
CA ASN A 85 15.38 -18.47 3.09
C ASN A 85 14.48 -19.54 2.45
N TRP A 86 13.37 -19.14 1.82
CA TRP A 86 12.52 -20.04 1.03
C TRP A 86 13.15 -20.36 -0.31
N HIS A 87 13.81 -19.39 -0.93
CA HIS A 87 14.33 -19.49 -2.28
C HIS A 87 15.81 -19.91 -2.34
N GLU A 88 16.60 -19.66 -1.28
CA GLU A 88 18.01 -20.06 -1.18
C GLU A 88 18.24 -20.82 0.14
N ARG A 89 17.83 -22.08 0.16
CA ARG A 89 17.89 -22.95 1.35
C ARG A 89 19.28 -23.46 1.66
N THR A 90 20.11 -23.61 0.63
CA THR A 90 21.49 -24.11 0.70
C THR A 90 22.46 -22.93 0.65
N MET A 91 23.49 -22.98 1.48
CA MET A 91 24.52 -21.94 1.49
C MET A 91 25.29 -21.96 0.16
N PRO A 92 25.36 -20.82 -0.55
CA PRO A 92 26.17 -20.70 -1.76
C PRO A 92 27.67 -20.77 -1.44
N LEU A 93 28.47 -21.14 -2.43
CA LEU A 93 29.93 -21.20 -2.29
C LEU A 93 30.59 -19.81 -2.24
N SER A 94 29.99 -18.83 -2.88
CA SER A 94 30.44 -17.45 -2.93
C SER A 94 29.27 -16.50 -3.20
N LEU A 95 29.50 -15.19 -3.15
CA LEU A 95 28.52 -14.17 -3.52
C LEU A 95 28.11 -14.23 -5.01
N ASP A 96 28.92 -14.84 -5.86
CA ASP A 96 28.64 -14.98 -7.30
C ASP A 96 27.91 -16.30 -7.62
N ASP A 97 27.80 -17.20 -6.63
CA ASP A 97 27.11 -18.49 -6.79
C ASP A 97 25.60 -18.31 -6.64
N THR A 98 24.90 -18.27 -7.74
CA THR A 98 23.43 -18.13 -7.80
C THR A 98 22.72 -19.45 -8.15
N THR A 99 23.43 -20.59 -8.12
CA THR A 99 22.90 -21.90 -8.55
C THR A 99 21.91 -22.52 -7.59
N HIS A 100 21.85 -22.02 -6.35
CA HIS A 100 21.00 -22.56 -5.29
C HIS A 100 19.62 -21.87 -5.18
N PHE A 101 19.36 -20.88 -6.01
CA PHE A 101 18.05 -20.21 -6.02
C PHE A 101 16.99 -21.01 -6.77
N ASP A 102 15.82 -21.15 -6.15
CA ASP A 102 14.63 -21.66 -6.79
C ASP A 102 13.47 -20.66 -6.65
N PHE A 103 13.10 -20.03 -7.75
CA PHE A 103 11.99 -19.07 -7.83
C PHE A 103 10.75 -19.64 -8.53
N SER A 104 10.67 -20.95 -8.71
CA SER A 104 9.61 -21.60 -9.48
C SER A 104 8.21 -21.33 -8.90
N ASP A 105 8.05 -21.42 -7.57
CA ASP A 105 6.79 -21.13 -6.89
C ASP A 105 6.34 -19.67 -7.09
N LEU A 106 7.27 -18.72 -6.85
CA LEU A 106 6.99 -17.30 -7.01
C LEU A 106 6.54 -16.97 -8.45
N LYS A 107 7.24 -17.51 -9.45
CA LYS A 107 6.89 -17.27 -10.86
C LYS A 107 5.52 -17.85 -11.22
N ARG A 108 5.19 -19.06 -10.76
CA ARG A 108 3.87 -19.66 -10.98
C ARG A 108 2.76 -18.85 -10.31
N TRP A 109 3.00 -18.40 -9.07
CA TRP A 109 2.05 -17.55 -8.34
C TRP A 109 1.80 -16.22 -9.04
N LEU A 110 2.88 -15.51 -9.47
CA LEU A 110 2.78 -14.26 -10.21
C LEU A 110 2.01 -14.44 -11.52
N LYS A 111 2.36 -15.48 -12.29
CA LYS A 111 1.69 -15.77 -13.55
C LYS A 111 0.21 -16.07 -13.34
N MET A 112 -0.16 -16.87 -12.35
CA MET A 112 -1.55 -17.17 -12.04
C MET A 112 -2.30 -15.88 -11.64
N ALA A 113 -1.73 -15.07 -10.76
CA ALA A 113 -2.34 -13.81 -10.31
C ALA A 113 -2.58 -12.85 -11.47
N GLN A 114 -1.60 -12.68 -12.35
CA GLN A 114 -1.62 -11.71 -13.46
C GLN A 114 -2.44 -12.20 -14.65
N ASP A 115 -2.13 -13.39 -15.17
CA ASP A 115 -2.63 -13.87 -16.44
C ASP A 115 -4.01 -14.55 -16.29
N GLU A 116 -4.24 -15.32 -15.21
CA GLU A 116 -5.50 -16.04 -15.01
C GLU A 116 -6.55 -15.21 -14.27
N TYR A 117 -6.14 -14.43 -13.27
CA TYR A 117 -7.07 -13.66 -12.42
C TYR A 117 -7.06 -12.15 -12.69
N GLY A 118 -6.13 -11.64 -13.49
CA GLY A 118 -6.06 -10.25 -13.90
C GLY A 118 -5.81 -9.29 -12.73
N PHE A 119 -4.89 -9.65 -11.83
CA PHE A 119 -4.43 -8.79 -10.76
C PHE A 119 -3.15 -8.05 -11.15
N TYR A 120 -3.03 -6.79 -10.75
CA TYR A 120 -1.73 -6.20 -10.52
C TYR A 120 -1.05 -6.89 -9.33
N THR A 121 0.27 -6.90 -9.28
CA THR A 121 1.00 -7.53 -8.19
C THR A 121 1.99 -6.57 -7.54
N ILE A 122 2.20 -6.75 -6.23
CA ILE A 122 3.21 -6.06 -5.44
C ILE A 122 4.12 -7.13 -4.83
N VAL A 123 5.44 -6.96 -4.98
CA VAL A 123 6.42 -7.89 -4.42
C VAL A 123 7.28 -7.21 -3.35
N ARG A 124 7.49 -7.92 -2.23
CA ARG A 124 8.19 -7.40 -1.04
C ARG A 124 9.32 -8.34 -0.63
N PRO A 125 10.50 -8.26 -1.29
CA PRO A 125 11.60 -9.23 -1.08
C PRO A 125 12.45 -8.97 0.17
N GLY A 126 12.21 -7.93 0.92
CA GLY A 126 12.95 -7.63 2.14
C GLY A 126 14.28 -6.89 1.92
N PRO A 127 15.43 -7.40 2.35
CA PRO A 127 15.80 -8.78 2.77
C PRO A 127 15.18 -9.25 4.09
N PHE A 128 14.85 -8.35 4.99
CA PHE A 128 14.03 -8.64 6.16
C PHE A 128 12.56 -8.43 5.84
N ILE A 129 11.75 -9.46 6.03
CA ILE A 129 10.31 -9.39 5.75
C ILE A 129 9.46 -9.34 7.02
N CYS A 130 10.03 -9.59 8.21
CA CYS A 130 9.29 -9.82 9.44
C CYS A 130 8.27 -10.96 9.28
N ALA A 131 7.02 -10.62 9.05
CA ALA A 131 5.92 -11.50 8.64
C ALA A 131 5.70 -12.70 9.57
N GLU A 132 6.11 -12.61 10.84
CA GLU A 132 6.12 -13.72 11.80
C GLU A 132 6.77 -14.98 11.22
N TYR A 133 7.77 -14.79 10.36
CA TYR A 133 8.44 -15.82 9.60
C TYR A 133 9.85 -16.14 10.16
N SER A 134 10.30 -17.37 10.00
CA SER A 134 11.57 -17.84 10.57
C SER A 134 12.74 -16.94 10.13
N GLY A 135 13.47 -16.41 11.11
CA GLY A 135 14.60 -15.49 10.87
C GLY A 135 14.23 -14.18 10.18
N GLY A 136 12.92 -13.81 10.13
CA GLY A 136 12.47 -12.64 9.37
C GLY A 136 12.76 -12.75 7.86
N GLY A 137 12.87 -13.98 7.35
CA GLY A 137 13.18 -14.26 5.95
C GLY A 137 14.65 -14.53 5.65
N TYR A 138 15.57 -14.22 6.56
CA TYR A 138 17.00 -14.48 6.34
C TYR A 138 17.35 -15.97 6.37
N PRO A 139 18.24 -16.47 5.48
CA PRO A 139 18.74 -17.84 5.53
C PRO A 139 19.59 -18.08 6.78
N ARG A 140 19.41 -19.26 7.41
CA ARG A 140 20.17 -19.64 8.61
C ARG A 140 21.69 -19.71 8.38
N TRP A 141 22.10 -20.05 7.17
CA TRP A 141 23.52 -20.15 6.82
C TRP A 141 24.24 -18.79 6.87
N LEU A 142 23.56 -17.66 6.80
CA LEU A 142 24.16 -16.32 7.00
C LEU A 142 24.87 -16.19 8.37
N ALA A 143 24.46 -16.96 9.37
CA ALA A 143 25.13 -16.98 10.68
C ALA A 143 26.64 -17.32 10.60
N LYS A 144 27.08 -18.03 9.56
CA LYS A 144 28.50 -18.34 9.32
C LYS A 144 29.33 -17.10 8.97
N TYR A 145 28.71 -16.05 8.49
CA TYR A 145 29.37 -14.80 8.12
C TYR A 145 29.29 -13.73 9.22
N ARG A 146 28.75 -14.11 10.40
CA ARG A 146 28.69 -13.23 11.55
C ARG A 146 30.09 -12.77 11.95
N PRO A 147 30.31 -11.46 12.22
CA PRO A 147 31.57 -10.96 12.76
C PRO A 147 31.85 -11.55 14.16
N GLU A 148 33.10 -11.95 14.43
CA GLU A 148 33.49 -12.47 15.75
C GLU A 148 33.34 -11.44 16.88
N SER A 149 33.38 -10.15 16.55
CA SER A 149 33.42 -9.03 17.48
C SER A 149 32.09 -8.28 17.66
N VAL A 150 30.98 -8.79 17.12
CA VAL A 150 29.75 -8.02 17.10
C VAL A 150 28.63 -8.76 17.84
N ASP A 151 27.91 -8.01 18.67
CA ASP A 151 26.62 -8.39 19.22
C ASP A 151 25.66 -8.84 18.10
N ASP A 152 24.54 -9.44 18.44
CA ASP A 152 23.64 -10.18 17.55
C ASP A 152 23.03 -9.41 16.37
N PHE A 153 23.35 -8.11 16.20
CA PHE A 153 22.64 -7.19 15.29
C PHE A 153 23.42 -6.75 14.03
N TRP A 154 24.30 -7.58 13.47
CA TRP A 154 24.96 -7.26 12.19
C TRP A 154 24.01 -7.30 10.98
N LEU A 155 22.94 -8.09 11.04
CA LEU A 155 21.85 -8.06 10.06
C LEU A 155 21.04 -6.77 10.21
N ARG A 156 20.48 -6.29 9.11
CA ARG A 156 19.76 -5.02 9.02
C ARG A 156 20.61 -3.81 9.41
N SER A 157 21.93 -3.88 9.21
CA SER A 157 22.89 -2.81 9.52
C SER A 157 23.63 -2.34 8.28
N ALA A 158 24.46 -1.32 8.42
CA ALA A 158 25.38 -0.85 7.39
C ALA A 158 26.68 -1.68 7.28
N ASP A 159 26.76 -2.84 7.93
CA ASP A 159 27.89 -3.76 7.78
C ASP A 159 28.04 -4.19 6.32
N GLU A 160 29.26 -4.07 5.77
CA GLU A 160 29.56 -4.35 4.36
C GLU A 160 29.20 -5.79 3.94
N ARG A 161 29.36 -6.76 4.85
CA ARG A 161 29.01 -8.17 4.57
C ARG A 161 27.51 -8.33 4.45
N HIS A 162 26.74 -7.69 5.36
CA HIS A 162 25.28 -7.70 5.29
C HIS A 162 24.81 -7.04 4.00
N ILE A 163 25.35 -5.87 3.64
CA ILE A 163 25.00 -5.18 2.41
C ILE A 163 25.28 -6.05 1.19
N ARG A 164 26.48 -6.66 1.08
CA ARG A 164 26.85 -7.50 -0.06
C ARG A 164 25.97 -8.75 -0.18
N TRP A 165 25.63 -9.41 0.92
CA TRP A 165 24.71 -10.56 0.90
C TRP A 165 23.28 -10.13 0.58
N SER A 166 22.84 -8.96 1.05
CA SER A 166 21.53 -8.41 0.70
C SER A 166 21.45 -8.07 -0.81
N GLN A 167 22.54 -7.57 -1.40
CA GLN A 167 22.61 -7.35 -2.85
C GLN A 167 22.61 -8.67 -3.64
N HIS A 168 23.34 -9.71 -3.19
CA HIS A 168 23.28 -11.05 -3.77
C HIS A 168 21.83 -11.56 -3.87
N TRP A 169 21.06 -11.42 -2.79
CA TRP A 169 19.64 -11.76 -2.76
C TRP A 169 18.82 -10.90 -3.72
N PHE A 170 18.97 -9.56 -3.64
CA PHE A 170 18.18 -8.64 -4.45
C PHE A 170 18.47 -8.77 -5.94
N ASP A 171 19.73 -8.92 -6.32
CA ASP A 171 20.12 -9.14 -7.72
C ASP A 171 19.47 -10.42 -8.27
N ALA A 172 19.42 -11.50 -7.47
CA ALA A 172 18.81 -12.76 -7.88
C ALA A 172 17.29 -12.67 -8.02
N VAL A 173 16.59 -12.18 -6.97
CA VAL A 173 15.12 -12.12 -6.98
C VAL A 173 14.59 -11.11 -8.00
N CYS A 174 15.18 -9.92 -8.09
CA CYS A 174 14.78 -8.93 -9.08
C CYS A 174 14.97 -9.42 -10.51
N LYS A 175 16.12 -10.06 -10.81
CA LYS A 175 16.36 -10.70 -12.12
C LYS A 175 15.33 -11.79 -12.40
N ALA A 176 14.96 -12.59 -11.40
CA ALA A 176 14.01 -13.68 -11.57
C ALA A 176 12.59 -13.20 -11.95
N VAL A 177 12.18 -12.01 -11.49
CA VAL A 177 10.84 -11.46 -11.72
C VAL A 177 10.80 -10.27 -12.69
N ALA A 178 11.93 -9.90 -13.28
CA ALA A 178 12.02 -8.72 -14.15
C ALA A 178 11.04 -8.75 -15.34
N ASP A 179 10.80 -9.92 -15.92
CA ASP A 179 9.89 -10.06 -17.05
C ASP A 179 8.39 -10.04 -16.63
N GLU A 180 8.12 -10.16 -15.35
CA GLU A 180 6.75 -10.11 -14.79
C GLU A 180 6.30 -8.68 -14.44
N GLN A 181 7.15 -7.67 -14.58
CA GLN A 181 6.77 -6.28 -14.33
C GLN A 181 5.89 -5.73 -15.46
N ILE A 182 4.96 -4.83 -15.11
CA ILE A 182 3.97 -4.29 -16.06
C ILE A 182 4.62 -3.61 -17.27
N THR A 183 5.80 -3.05 -17.11
CA THR A 183 6.56 -2.39 -18.17
C THR A 183 7.12 -3.36 -19.23
N ARG A 184 7.13 -4.66 -18.94
CA ARG A 184 7.56 -5.74 -19.87
C ARG A 184 6.40 -6.52 -20.46
N LYS A 185 5.20 -6.35 -19.94
CA LYS A 185 3.99 -7.01 -20.46
C LYS A 185 3.36 -6.20 -21.61
N PRO A 186 2.56 -6.80 -22.49
CA PRO A 186 1.72 -6.06 -23.44
C PRO A 186 0.83 -5.04 -22.75
N VAL A 187 0.43 -3.98 -23.47
CA VAL A 187 -0.53 -2.99 -22.98
C VAL A 187 -1.87 -3.67 -22.73
N GLY A 188 -2.46 -3.42 -21.56
CA GLY A 188 -3.71 -4.06 -21.10
C GLY A 188 -3.50 -5.26 -20.18
N ASP A 189 -2.35 -5.93 -20.28
CA ASP A 189 -2.00 -7.05 -19.41
C ASP A 189 -1.62 -6.56 -18.00
N LYS A 190 -1.68 -7.46 -17.04
CA LYS A 190 -1.30 -7.21 -15.64
C LYS A 190 0.16 -7.58 -15.40
N GLY A 191 0.75 -6.96 -14.40
CA GLY A 191 2.14 -7.20 -14.01
C GLY A 191 2.45 -6.66 -12.64
N ILE A 192 3.70 -6.77 -12.23
CA ILE A 192 4.21 -6.15 -11.01
C ILE A 192 4.21 -4.63 -11.21
N ILE A 193 3.55 -3.90 -10.32
CA ILE A 193 3.45 -2.43 -10.37
C ILE A 193 4.31 -1.72 -9.32
N LEU A 194 4.68 -2.42 -8.25
CA LEU A 194 5.48 -1.89 -7.14
C LEU A 194 6.41 -2.98 -6.61
N ILE A 195 7.64 -2.58 -6.24
CA ILE A 195 8.59 -3.41 -5.51
C ILE A 195 9.04 -2.68 -4.25
N GLN A 196 9.03 -3.38 -3.09
CA GLN A 196 9.49 -2.83 -1.81
C GLN A 196 10.96 -3.14 -1.57
N ILE A 197 11.67 -2.19 -0.99
CA ILE A 197 13.00 -2.40 -0.38
C ILE A 197 12.88 -2.26 1.13
N GLU A 198 13.47 -3.18 1.88
CA GLU A 198 13.40 -3.30 3.34
C GLU A 198 11.96 -3.37 3.89
N ASN A 199 11.81 -3.52 5.18
CA ASN A 199 10.51 -3.56 5.83
C ASN A 199 10.61 -2.97 7.25
N GLU A 200 9.79 -1.94 7.55
CA GLU A 200 9.70 -1.32 8.87
C GLU A 200 11.07 -0.94 9.45
N TYR A 201 11.92 -0.34 8.64
CA TYR A 201 13.32 -0.11 8.99
C TYR A 201 13.50 0.93 10.09
N ASN A 202 12.51 1.80 10.32
CA ASN A 202 12.54 2.74 11.45
C ASN A 202 12.42 2.06 12.82
N HIS A 203 11.90 0.84 12.88
CA HIS A 203 11.80 0.07 14.11
C HIS A 203 13.16 -0.46 14.61
N HIS A 204 14.22 -0.27 13.83
CA HIS A 204 15.57 -0.71 14.17
C HIS A 204 16.52 0.49 14.28
N GLY A 205 17.14 0.63 15.44
CA GLY A 205 18.11 1.70 15.74
C GLY A 205 19.48 1.48 15.10
N CYS A 206 19.53 1.17 13.78
CA CYS A 206 20.79 0.98 13.08
C CYS A 206 21.29 2.30 12.49
N ASP A 207 22.58 2.61 12.71
CA ASP A 207 23.25 3.68 11.99
C ASP A 207 23.50 3.28 10.54
N GLY A 208 23.55 4.27 9.63
CA GLY A 208 23.87 4.06 8.22
C GLY A 208 22.79 3.39 7.40
N LYS A 209 21.51 3.48 7.80
CA LYS A 209 20.34 2.94 7.08
C LYS A 209 20.32 3.33 5.61
N GLU A 210 20.66 4.58 5.30
CA GLU A 210 20.68 5.10 3.92
C GLU A 210 21.63 4.30 3.03
N LYS A 211 22.77 3.82 3.57
CA LYS A 211 23.73 3.00 2.82
C LYS A 211 23.14 1.66 2.37
N LEU A 212 22.41 0.97 3.25
CA LEU A 212 21.72 -0.28 2.89
C LEU A 212 20.61 -0.01 1.87
N LEU A 213 19.76 0.98 2.11
CA LEU A 213 18.63 1.31 1.23
C LEU A 213 19.11 1.68 -0.18
N LYS A 214 20.21 2.43 -0.28
CA LYS A 214 20.84 2.77 -1.57
C LYS A 214 21.37 1.53 -2.28
N ALA A 215 22.01 0.61 -1.58
CA ALA A 215 22.50 -0.64 -2.13
C ALA A 215 21.35 -1.51 -2.68
N LEU A 216 20.24 -1.62 -1.93
CA LEU A 216 19.04 -2.35 -2.37
C LEU A 216 18.40 -1.68 -3.61
N TYR A 217 18.24 -0.36 -3.60
CA TYR A 217 17.71 0.38 -4.75
C TYR A 217 18.59 0.17 -5.99
N SER A 218 19.89 0.24 -5.84
CA SER A 218 20.86 -0.01 -6.93
C SER A 218 20.71 -1.42 -7.49
N SER A 219 20.57 -2.44 -6.64
CA SER A 219 20.32 -3.83 -7.07
C SER A 219 18.99 -3.95 -7.85
N VAL A 220 17.92 -3.31 -7.40
CA VAL A 220 16.63 -3.28 -8.11
C VAL A 220 16.83 -2.77 -9.54
N ARG A 221 17.49 -1.60 -9.69
CA ARG A 221 17.70 -0.99 -11.02
C ARG A 221 18.67 -1.77 -11.90
N LYS A 222 19.81 -2.22 -11.34
CA LYS A 222 20.81 -3.01 -12.04
C LYS A 222 20.25 -4.33 -12.58
N SER A 223 19.31 -4.92 -11.87
CA SER A 223 18.67 -6.19 -12.26
C SER A 223 17.54 -6.03 -13.29
N GLY A 224 17.33 -4.83 -13.80
CA GLY A 224 16.37 -4.54 -14.87
C GLY A 224 14.93 -4.27 -14.42
N MET A 225 14.72 -4.07 -13.12
CA MET A 225 13.43 -3.58 -12.60
C MET A 225 13.32 -2.08 -12.83
N ASP A 226 12.30 -1.64 -13.57
CA ASP A 226 12.08 -0.24 -13.94
C ASP A 226 10.77 0.35 -13.43
N ILE A 227 9.98 -0.44 -12.70
CA ILE A 227 8.78 0.01 -12.00
C ILE A 227 9.10 0.87 -10.76
N PRO A 228 8.12 1.61 -10.20
CA PRO A 228 8.31 2.35 -8.96
C PRO A 228 8.75 1.47 -7.78
N VAL A 229 9.67 2.02 -6.97
CA VAL A 229 10.17 1.42 -5.74
C VAL A 229 9.58 2.14 -4.55
N PHE A 230 9.21 1.39 -3.52
CA PHE A 230 8.71 1.94 -2.28
C PHE A 230 9.32 1.25 -1.06
N THR A 231 9.07 1.81 0.11
CA THR A 231 9.39 1.21 1.39
C THR A 231 8.25 1.45 2.38
N CYS A 232 8.33 0.92 3.60
CA CYS A 232 7.34 1.20 4.63
C CYS A 232 8.02 1.57 5.95
N LEU A 233 7.46 2.55 6.65
CA LEU A 233 7.97 3.07 7.92
C LEU A 233 9.48 3.36 7.86
N THR A 234 9.93 4.06 6.80
CA THR A 234 11.33 4.33 6.55
C THR A 234 11.53 5.80 6.14
N ASN A 235 11.62 6.67 7.13
CA ASN A 235 11.75 8.13 6.95
C ASN A 235 13.01 8.52 6.17
N GLU A 236 14.05 7.70 6.19
CA GLU A 236 15.33 7.95 5.54
C GLU A 236 15.18 8.15 4.04
N CYS A 237 14.38 7.34 3.36
CA CYS A 237 14.11 7.52 1.93
C CYS A 237 13.36 8.83 1.66
N ARG A 238 12.29 9.06 2.41
CA ARG A 238 11.41 10.23 2.28
C ARG A 238 12.15 11.56 2.47
N SER A 239 13.11 11.61 3.39
CA SER A 239 13.90 12.79 3.73
C SER A 239 15.27 12.84 3.05
N SER A 240 15.65 11.83 2.27
CA SER A 240 16.96 11.73 1.66
C SER A 240 17.18 12.83 0.62
N ARG A 241 18.42 13.35 0.59
CA ARG A 241 18.92 14.24 -0.46
C ARG A 241 19.61 13.47 -1.59
N ASP A 242 19.79 12.15 -1.42
CA ASP A 242 20.31 11.30 -2.46
C ASP A 242 19.29 11.20 -3.61
N PRO A 243 19.68 11.51 -4.86
CA PRO A 243 18.74 11.56 -5.99
C PRO A 243 18.13 10.20 -6.33
N GLU A 244 18.78 9.09 -5.96
CA GLU A 244 18.22 7.75 -6.14
C GLU A 244 17.20 7.42 -5.06
N LEU A 245 17.52 7.64 -3.79
CA LEU A 245 16.62 7.37 -2.67
C LEU A 245 15.42 8.31 -2.63
N SER A 246 15.57 9.55 -3.09
CA SER A 246 14.45 10.50 -3.18
C SER A 246 13.34 10.05 -4.14
N GLN A 247 13.59 9.04 -4.98
CA GLN A 247 12.60 8.43 -5.86
C GLN A 247 11.81 7.29 -5.21
N VAL A 248 12.25 6.83 -4.03
CA VAL A 248 11.58 5.80 -3.25
C VAL A 248 10.56 6.47 -2.34
N PHE A 249 9.28 6.21 -2.53
CA PHE A 249 8.26 6.72 -1.62
C PHE A 249 8.08 5.80 -0.42
N ASP A 250 7.68 6.38 0.72
CA ASP A 250 7.38 5.64 1.93
C ASP A 250 5.88 5.33 2.03
N SER A 251 5.54 4.19 2.58
CA SER A 251 4.19 3.80 2.95
C SER A 251 4.08 3.59 4.45
N ASP A 252 2.90 3.32 4.95
CA ASP A 252 2.67 3.14 6.38
C ASP A 252 2.00 1.79 6.68
N ASN A 253 2.18 1.29 7.90
CA ASN A 253 1.55 0.08 8.42
C ASN A 253 0.66 0.45 9.61
N TYR A 254 -0.60 0.01 9.61
CA TYR A 254 -1.58 0.39 10.63
C TYR A 254 -2.07 -0.80 11.43
N TYR A 255 -1.60 -0.88 12.66
CA TYR A 255 -2.04 -1.79 13.71
C TYR A 255 -2.51 -0.95 14.88
N VAL A 256 -3.82 -0.68 14.95
CA VAL A 256 -4.40 0.27 15.90
C VAL A 256 -5.43 -0.41 16.80
N GLY A 257 -5.61 0.11 18.01
CA GLY A 257 -6.59 -0.40 18.97
C GLY A 257 -8.04 -0.27 18.49
N LEU A 258 -8.94 -0.99 19.15
CA LEU A 258 -10.35 -1.12 18.75
C LEU A 258 -11.05 0.24 18.53
N SER A 259 -10.81 1.21 19.42
CA SER A 259 -11.39 2.56 19.34
C SER A 259 -10.47 3.57 18.65
N SER A 260 -9.33 3.13 18.10
CA SER A 260 -8.28 4.00 17.54
C SER A 260 -8.28 4.06 16.02
N ALA A 261 -9.32 3.60 15.34
CA ALA A 261 -9.44 3.73 13.90
C ALA A 261 -9.21 5.18 13.36
N PRO A 262 -9.58 6.26 14.10
CA PRO A 262 -9.23 7.63 13.73
C PRO A 262 -7.73 7.88 13.50
N ASP A 263 -6.84 7.14 14.19
CA ASP A 263 -5.39 7.29 14.04
C ASP A 263 -4.94 6.99 12.61
N CYS A 264 -5.62 6.07 11.91
CA CYS A 264 -5.35 5.78 10.50
C CYS A 264 -5.53 7.02 9.61
N ALA A 265 -6.57 7.83 9.86
CA ALA A 265 -6.81 9.06 9.12
C ALA A 265 -5.74 10.13 9.39
N TYR A 266 -5.35 10.31 10.65
CA TYR A 266 -4.31 11.28 11.01
C TYR A 266 -2.93 10.85 10.49
N ARG A 267 -2.55 9.60 10.66
CA ARG A 267 -1.26 9.07 10.18
C ARG A 267 -1.15 9.20 8.66
N MET A 268 -2.19 8.83 7.92
CA MET A 268 -2.22 8.98 6.46
C MET A 268 -2.12 10.45 6.04
N SER A 269 -2.85 11.35 6.69
CA SER A 269 -2.76 12.80 6.40
C SER A 269 -1.34 13.34 6.67
N ASN A 270 -0.68 12.85 7.71
CA ASN A 270 0.70 13.23 8.04
C ASN A 270 1.71 12.66 7.03
N LEU A 271 1.54 11.40 6.60
CA LEU A 271 2.36 10.80 5.56
C LEU A 271 2.29 11.61 4.26
N LYS A 272 1.09 11.98 3.82
CA LYS A 272 0.90 12.81 2.61
C LYS A 272 1.53 14.19 2.73
N LYS A 273 1.47 14.82 3.91
CA LYS A 273 2.14 16.11 4.14
C LYS A 273 3.66 16.00 4.08
N ALA A 274 4.21 14.86 4.54
CA ALA A 274 5.65 14.62 4.55
C ALA A 274 6.20 14.28 3.15
N GLN A 275 5.37 13.76 2.25
CA GLN A 275 5.74 13.40 0.86
C GLN A 275 4.62 13.82 -0.12
N PRO A 276 4.49 15.13 -0.41
CA PRO A 276 3.37 15.65 -1.20
C PRO A 276 3.37 15.22 -2.66
N ASP A 277 4.48 14.70 -3.15
CA ASP A 277 4.68 14.19 -4.52
C ASP A 277 4.47 12.67 -4.67
N ALA A 278 4.05 12.00 -3.59
CA ALA A 278 3.82 10.55 -3.57
C ALA A 278 2.39 10.19 -3.09
N PRO A 279 1.84 9.05 -3.52
CA PRO A 279 0.49 8.64 -3.15
C PRO A 279 0.41 8.27 -1.66
N GLY A 280 -0.76 8.43 -1.06
CA GLY A 280 -1.03 7.88 0.25
C GLY A 280 -1.23 6.37 0.16
N PHE A 281 -0.31 5.58 0.70
CA PHE A 281 -0.35 4.12 0.63
C PHE A 281 -0.20 3.46 2.00
N VAL A 282 -1.08 2.49 2.30
CA VAL A 282 -0.97 1.62 3.49
C VAL A 282 -0.59 0.24 3.01
N THR A 283 0.64 -0.18 3.33
CA THR A 283 1.16 -1.48 2.88
C THR A 283 0.68 -2.62 3.77
N GLU A 284 0.45 -2.33 5.06
CA GLU A 284 -0.15 -3.30 5.98
C GLU A 284 -1.28 -2.62 6.76
N LEU A 285 -2.49 -2.76 6.24
CA LEU A 285 -3.70 -2.39 6.95
C LEU A 285 -4.22 -3.60 7.71
N GLN A 286 -4.35 -3.49 9.01
CA GLN A 286 -4.68 -4.58 9.91
C GLN A 286 -5.91 -5.39 9.48
N GLY A 287 -5.66 -6.59 8.94
CA GLY A 287 -6.70 -7.57 8.59
C GLY A 287 -7.08 -8.49 9.75
N GLY A 288 -6.17 -8.62 10.73
CA GLY A 288 -6.33 -9.48 11.88
C GLY A 288 -5.11 -9.41 12.80
N TRP A 289 -4.74 -10.54 13.41
CA TRP A 289 -3.54 -10.71 14.21
C TRP A 289 -3.14 -12.17 14.29
N PHE A 290 -1.87 -12.44 14.54
CA PHE A 290 -1.33 -13.79 14.66
C PHE A 290 -1.61 -14.45 16.02
N SER A 291 -1.45 -15.77 16.08
CA SER A 291 -1.54 -16.58 17.30
C SER A 291 -0.16 -16.93 17.84
N LEU A 292 -0.04 -16.94 19.16
CA LEU A 292 1.16 -17.38 19.89
C LEU A 292 0.85 -18.66 20.67
N VAL A 293 1.82 -19.60 20.74
CA VAL A 293 1.70 -20.84 21.51
C VAL A 293 1.37 -20.58 22.99
N THR A 294 1.91 -19.50 23.54
CA THR A 294 1.74 -19.14 24.97
C THR A 294 0.89 -17.90 25.16
N GLY A 295 0.27 -17.41 24.09
CA GLY A 295 -0.46 -16.15 24.09
C GLY A 295 -1.90 -16.29 23.65
N ARG A 296 -2.44 -15.18 23.15
CA ARG A 296 -3.79 -15.10 22.61
C ARG A 296 -3.85 -15.78 21.25
N LEU A 297 -4.94 -16.47 20.98
CA LEU A 297 -5.26 -16.95 19.64
C LEU A 297 -5.74 -15.79 18.77
N SER A 298 -5.60 -15.93 17.45
CA SER A 298 -6.05 -14.92 16.48
C SER A 298 -7.54 -14.60 16.59
N GLU A 299 -8.35 -15.61 16.90
CA GLU A 299 -9.81 -15.50 17.07
C GLU A 299 -10.21 -14.65 18.27
N ASP A 300 -9.38 -14.59 19.31
CA ASP A 300 -9.61 -13.79 20.52
C ASP A 300 -9.14 -12.35 20.38
N HIS A 301 -8.58 -11.97 19.25
CA HIS A 301 -8.13 -10.62 19.00
C HIS A 301 -9.32 -9.69 18.72
N TYR A 302 -9.25 -8.46 19.20
CA TYR A 302 -10.33 -7.46 19.10
C TYR A 302 -10.67 -7.02 17.66
N SER A 303 -9.79 -7.28 16.68
CA SER A 303 -9.98 -6.84 15.29
C SER A 303 -11.09 -7.62 14.59
N ASP A 304 -12.35 -7.24 14.90
CA ASP A 304 -13.56 -7.78 14.28
C ASP A 304 -13.87 -7.10 12.93
N ALA A 305 -14.99 -7.46 12.31
CA ALA A 305 -15.41 -6.90 11.03
C ALA A 305 -15.71 -5.38 11.09
N ARG A 306 -16.15 -4.87 12.25
CA ARG A 306 -16.39 -3.43 12.46
C ARG A 306 -15.07 -2.67 12.46
N HIS A 307 -14.07 -3.19 13.19
CA HIS A 307 -12.70 -2.65 13.19
C HIS A 307 -12.08 -2.68 11.80
N PHE A 308 -12.15 -3.83 11.11
CA PHE A 308 -11.65 -3.99 9.74
C PHE A 308 -12.21 -2.93 8.79
N LYS A 309 -13.53 -2.69 8.84
CA LYS A 309 -14.20 -1.65 8.07
C LYS A 309 -13.73 -0.25 8.45
N ALA A 310 -13.67 0.02 9.77
CA ALA A 310 -13.31 1.33 10.28
C ALA A 310 -11.90 1.74 9.86
N VAL A 311 -10.88 0.88 10.02
CA VAL A 311 -9.50 1.20 9.63
C VAL A 311 -9.37 1.45 8.12
N GLY A 312 -10.12 0.70 7.30
CA GLY A 312 -10.18 0.92 5.85
C GLY A 312 -10.75 2.29 5.50
N LEU A 313 -11.95 2.61 5.99
CA LEU A 313 -12.62 3.88 5.68
C LEU A 313 -11.90 5.09 6.29
N MET A 314 -11.28 4.94 7.46
CA MET A 314 -10.48 6.02 8.05
C MET A 314 -9.16 6.25 7.28
N SER A 315 -8.57 5.22 6.72
CA SER A 315 -7.44 5.39 5.79
C SER A 315 -7.85 6.18 4.53
N LEU A 316 -9.02 5.87 3.96
CA LEU A 316 -9.56 6.64 2.84
C LEU A 316 -9.80 8.10 3.25
N LEU A 317 -10.41 8.36 4.41
CA LEU A 317 -10.60 9.72 4.92
C LEU A 317 -9.27 10.48 5.01
N GLY A 318 -8.21 9.84 5.49
CA GLY A 318 -6.88 10.44 5.60
C GLY A 318 -6.20 10.76 4.27
N GLY A 319 -6.71 10.23 3.16
CA GLY A 319 -6.18 10.50 1.82
C GLY A 319 -5.46 9.30 1.19
N ALA A 320 -5.66 8.08 1.67
CA ALA A 320 -5.16 6.90 0.99
C ALA A 320 -5.73 6.78 -0.42
N SER A 321 -4.88 6.48 -1.37
CA SER A 321 -5.21 6.04 -2.74
C SER A 321 -4.71 4.63 -3.03
N GLY A 322 -4.15 3.98 -2.01
CA GLY A 322 -3.82 2.56 -2.00
C GLY A 322 -3.88 1.99 -0.59
N ILE A 323 -4.47 0.82 -0.45
CA ILE A 323 -4.51 0.05 0.79
C ILE A 323 -4.30 -1.43 0.49
N ASN A 324 -3.49 -2.10 1.33
CA ASN A 324 -3.26 -3.54 1.29
C ASN A 324 -3.66 -4.14 2.64
N TYR A 325 -4.70 -4.97 2.66
CA TYR A 325 -5.10 -5.66 3.89
C TYR A 325 -4.14 -6.80 4.22
N TYR A 326 -3.52 -6.69 5.37
CA TYR A 326 -2.56 -7.65 5.89
C TYR A 326 -3.08 -8.33 7.18
N MET A 327 -3.27 -9.66 7.23
CA MET A 327 -3.43 -10.57 6.09
C MET A 327 -4.88 -10.49 5.59
N PHE A 328 -5.09 -10.64 4.30
CA PHE A 328 -6.42 -10.85 3.75
C PHE A 328 -6.75 -12.34 3.65
N PHE A 329 -5.80 -13.16 3.24
CA PHE A 329 -5.83 -14.61 3.39
C PHE A 329 -4.83 -15.00 4.48
N GLY A 330 -5.27 -15.78 5.44
CA GLY A 330 -4.39 -16.40 6.43
C GLY A 330 -3.44 -17.43 5.78
N GLY A 331 -3.02 -18.43 6.53
CA GLY A 331 -2.16 -19.46 5.95
C GLY A 331 -1.59 -20.38 7.02
N THR A 332 -0.61 -21.19 6.62
CA THR A 332 0.01 -22.19 7.47
C THR A 332 1.53 -22.01 7.51
N HIS A 333 2.12 -22.04 8.68
CA HIS A 333 3.56 -22.14 8.86
C HIS A 333 4.01 -23.61 8.66
N PHE A 334 4.20 -24.01 7.41
CA PHE A 334 4.66 -25.34 7.10
C PHE A 334 6.08 -25.59 7.62
N ALA A 335 6.38 -26.85 7.97
CA ALA A 335 7.74 -27.34 8.26
C ALA A 335 8.59 -26.45 9.21
N GLY A 336 7.97 -25.76 10.15
CA GLY A 336 8.68 -24.91 11.12
C GLY A 336 9.14 -23.55 10.57
N TRP A 337 8.53 -23.06 9.50
CA TRP A 337 8.80 -21.73 8.94
C TRP A 337 8.21 -20.57 9.76
N GLY A 338 7.42 -20.84 10.80
CA GLY A 338 7.00 -19.81 11.74
C GLY A 338 8.15 -19.27 12.58
N ALA A 339 8.07 -18.01 12.98
CA ALA A 339 8.98 -17.41 13.95
C ALA A 339 8.84 -18.08 15.33
N ARG A 340 9.82 -17.86 16.21
CA ARG A 340 9.81 -18.43 17.56
C ARG A 340 8.52 -18.06 18.31
N GLY A 341 7.85 -19.07 18.85
CA GLY A 341 6.63 -18.91 19.63
C GLY A 341 5.34 -18.78 18.79
N MET A 342 5.43 -18.81 17.46
CA MET A 342 4.26 -18.84 16.60
C MET A 342 3.59 -20.22 16.62
N THR A 343 2.27 -20.23 16.46
CA THR A 343 1.51 -21.45 16.17
C THR A 343 1.77 -21.88 14.73
N THR A 344 1.51 -23.16 14.41
CA THR A 344 1.54 -23.67 13.04
C THR A 344 0.49 -22.97 12.17
N SER A 345 -0.67 -22.68 12.74
CA SER A 345 -1.70 -21.87 12.09
C SER A 345 -1.25 -20.41 11.97
N TYR A 346 -1.33 -19.88 10.79
CA TYR A 346 -1.27 -18.44 10.51
C TYR A 346 -2.63 -17.98 9.98
N ASP A 347 -3.70 -18.45 10.59
CA ASP A 347 -5.07 -18.06 10.25
C ASP A 347 -5.27 -16.54 10.29
N TYR A 348 -4.59 -15.87 11.22
CA TYR A 348 -4.57 -14.42 11.39
C TYR A 348 -5.95 -13.81 11.70
N ASN A 349 -6.97 -14.63 11.90
CA ASN A 349 -8.36 -14.20 11.87
C ASN A 349 -8.65 -13.34 10.63
N ALA A 350 -8.06 -13.70 9.51
CA ALA A 350 -8.14 -12.99 8.24
C ALA A 350 -9.55 -13.07 7.63
N ALA A 351 -9.81 -12.23 6.61
CA ALA A 351 -11.07 -12.23 5.88
C ALA A 351 -11.34 -13.57 5.19
N ILE A 352 -10.30 -14.18 4.61
CA ILE A 352 -10.29 -15.58 4.15
C ILE A 352 -9.45 -16.36 5.16
N ARG A 353 -10.07 -17.30 5.88
CA ARG A 353 -9.45 -18.09 6.92
C ARG A 353 -8.44 -19.09 6.34
N GLU A 354 -7.55 -19.62 7.18
CA GLU A 354 -6.55 -20.63 6.78
C GLU A 354 -7.14 -21.76 5.95
N ASN A 355 -8.31 -22.28 6.35
CA ASN A 355 -9.03 -23.35 5.64
C ASN A 355 -9.82 -22.88 4.40
N GLY A 356 -9.80 -21.55 4.09
CA GLY A 356 -10.54 -20.97 2.97
C GLY A 356 -11.96 -20.54 3.27
N ALA A 357 -12.43 -20.69 4.50
CA ALA A 357 -13.73 -20.17 4.89
C ALA A 357 -13.75 -18.65 4.87
N LEU A 358 -14.90 -18.07 4.50
CA LEU A 358 -15.10 -16.62 4.46
C LEU A 358 -15.61 -16.11 5.80
N GLY A 359 -14.81 -15.28 6.47
CA GLY A 359 -15.22 -14.60 7.70
C GLY A 359 -16.06 -13.33 7.43
N ASP A 360 -16.64 -12.75 8.50
CA ASP A 360 -17.44 -11.52 8.41
C ASP A 360 -16.65 -10.35 7.76
N LYS A 361 -15.35 -10.29 7.99
CA LYS A 361 -14.44 -9.30 7.38
C LYS A 361 -14.42 -9.34 5.86
N TYR A 362 -14.60 -10.52 5.27
CA TYR A 362 -14.67 -10.69 3.81
C TYR A 362 -15.80 -9.87 3.19
N TYR A 363 -16.96 -9.88 3.82
CA TYR A 363 -18.12 -9.14 3.32
C TYR A 363 -17.96 -7.63 3.47
N GLU A 364 -17.31 -7.18 4.54
CA GLU A 364 -16.96 -5.75 4.68
C GLU A 364 -15.90 -5.34 3.63
N ALA A 365 -14.90 -6.17 3.35
CA ALA A 365 -13.94 -5.93 2.27
C ALA A 365 -14.62 -5.84 0.90
N LYS A 366 -15.55 -6.77 0.61
CA LYS A 366 -16.34 -6.76 -0.62
C LYS A 366 -17.16 -5.49 -0.78
N ALA A 367 -17.78 -5.04 0.31
CA ALA A 367 -18.53 -3.79 0.32
C ALA A 367 -17.60 -2.59 0.05
N ILE A 368 -16.43 -2.49 0.73
CA ILE A 368 -15.42 -1.45 0.47
C ILE A 368 -14.93 -1.49 -0.98
N GLY A 369 -14.66 -2.68 -1.52
CA GLY A 369 -14.26 -2.84 -2.92
C GLY A 369 -15.31 -2.36 -3.92
N GLN A 370 -16.59 -2.58 -3.64
CA GLN A 370 -17.69 -2.03 -4.44
C GLN A 370 -17.73 -0.51 -4.38
N PHE A 371 -17.52 0.07 -3.19
CA PHE A 371 -17.44 1.52 -3.00
C PHE A 371 -16.28 2.12 -3.78
N ILE A 372 -15.08 1.56 -3.63
CA ILE A 372 -13.88 2.03 -4.33
C ILE A 372 -14.12 1.98 -5.85
N ARG A 373 -14.63 0.88 -6.40
CA ARG A 373 -14.90 0.77 -7.85
C ARG A 373 -15.95 1.76 -8.35
N ALA A 374 -16.98 2.03 -7.54
CA ALA A 374 -18.03 2.99 -7.92
C ALA A 374 -17.53 4.43 -7.98
N PHE A 375 -16.50 4.78 -7.19
CA PHE A 375 -15.99 6.14 -7.03
C PHE A 375 -14.46 6.24 -7.22
N GLU A 376 -13.86 5.31 -7.97
CA GLU A 376 -12.41 5.23 -8.13
C GLU A 376 -11.78 6.54 -8.63
N PRO A 377 -12.28 7.19 -9.70
CA PRO A 377 -11.70 8.47 -10.17
C PRO A 377 -11.81 9.58 -9.12
N GLN A 378 -12.93 9.65 -8.41
CA GLN A 378 -13.16 10.65 -7.37
C GLN A 378 -12.29 10.41 -6.14
N LEU A 379 -12.16 9.16 -5.70
CA LEU A 379 -11.32 8.79 -4.56
C LEU A 379 -9.83 8.98 -4.86
N ALA A 380 -9.40 8.59 -6.05
CA ALA A 380 -8.01 8.74 -6.48
C ALA A 380 -7.58 10.21 -6.50
N ARG A 381 -8.46 11.12 -6.94
CA ARG A 381 -8.19 12.57 -7.01
C ARG A 381 -9.15 13.36 -6.14
N SER A 382 -8.93 13.29 -4.83
CA SER A 382 -9.68 14.09 -3.86
C SER A 382 -8.77 14.60 -2.75
N THR A 383 -9.18 15.70 -2.13
CA THR A 383 -8.48 16.35 -1.03
C THR A 383 -9.36 16.43 0.21
N GLY A 384 -8.77 16.71 1.35
CA GLY A 384 -9.46 16.82 2.63
C GLY A 384 -8.93 15.83 3.66
N GLY A 385 -9.72 15.56 4.69
CA GLY A 385 -9.33 14.71 5.81
C GLY A 385 -10.22 14.92 7.03
N PRO A 386 -9.75 14.52 8.23
CA PRO A 386 -10.44 14.81 9.49
C PRO A 386 -10.70 16.30 9.67
N CYS A 387 -11.87 16.64 10.19
CA CYS A 387 -12.23 18.03 10.46
C CYS A 387 -12.96 18.20 11.81
N LYS A 388 -13.14 19.44 12.23
CA LYS A 388 -13.92 19.77 13.43
C LYS A 388 -15.37 19.35 13.23
N ILE A 389 -15.97 18.78 14.27
CA ILE A 389 -17.42 18.44 14.33
C ILE A 389 -18.06 19.26 15.45
N GLU A 390 -19.16 19.92 15.14
CA GLU A 390 -19.97 20.66 16.10
C GLU A 390 -21.34 19.98 16.29
N GLY A 391 -21.91 20.06 17.47
CA GLY A 391 -23.23 19.50 17.81
C GLY A 391 -23.30 17.97 17.92
N GLY A 392 -22.19 17.27 17.67
CA GLY A 392 -22.10 15.80 17.80
C GLY A 392 -21.74 15.33 19.22
N VAL A 393 -21.91 14.03 19.47
CA VAL A 393 -21.43 13.38 20.71
C VAL A 393 -19.91 13.25 20.70
N LYS A 394 -19.28 13.14 21.89
CA LYS A 394 -17.81 13.07 22.03
C LYS A 394 -17.17 11.90 21.26
N SER A 395 -17.86 10.79 21.13
CA SER A 395 -17.38 9.61 20.41
C SER A 395 -17.56 9.69 18.89
N LEU A 396 -18.18 10.76 18.36
CA LEU A 396 -18.32 10.95 16.92
C LEU A 396 -17.03 11.52 16.34
N PHE A 397 -16.42 10.80 15.42
CA PHE A 397 -15.27 11.22 14.63
C PHE A 397 -15.63 11.27 13.15
N GLY A 398 -15.01 12.15 12.38
CA GLY A 398 -15.24 12.19 10.95
C GLY A 398 -14.48 13.29 10.23
N GLY A 399 -14.82 13.44 8.96
CA GLY A 399 -14.24 14.45 8.09
C GLY A 399 -14.79 14.38 6.70
N VAL A 400 -14.22 15.21 5.83
CA VAL A 400 -14.72 15.42 4.47
C VAL A 400 -13.59 15.31 3.47
N ARG A 401 -13.84 14.61 2.35
CA ARG A 401 -13.01 14.70 1.15
C ARG A 401 -13.81 15.26 -0.01
N VAL A 402 -13.15 16.04 -0.85
CA VAL A 402 -13.74 16.68 -2.03
C VAL A 402 -12.95 16.27 -3.25
N ALA A 403 -13.62 15.68 -4.22
CA ALA A 403 -13.03 15.26 -5.49
C ALA A 403 -12.93 16.43 -6.50
N THR A 404 -12.15 16.24 -7.57
CA THR A 404 -11.97 17.23 -8.64
C THR A 404 -13.29 17.63 -9.32
N ASP A 405 -14.23 16.69 -9.43
CA ASP A 405 -15.57 16.97 -10.01
C ASP A 405 -16.53 17.67 -9.03
N GLY A 406 -16.11 17.90 -7.79
CA GLY A 406 -16.93 18.50 -6.74
C GLY A 406 -17.76 17.51 -5.92
N THR A 407 -17.65 16.20 -6.17
CA THR A 407 -18.24 15.17 -5.32
C THR A 407 -17.63 15.22 -3.92
N ARG A 408 -18.47 15.18 -2.90
CA ARG A 408 -18.05 15.23 -1.49
C ARG A 408 -18.34 13.89 -0.80
N PHE A 409 -17.34 13.40 -0.08
CA PHE A 409 -17.43 12.21 0.76
C PHE A 409 -17.36 12.64 2.22
N VAL A 410 -18.43 12.44 2.97
CA VAL A 410 -18.51 12.71 4.40
C VAL A 410 -18.37 11.41 5.16
N PHE A 411 -17.26 11.22 5.85
CA PHE A 411 -16.98 10.04 6.65
C PHE A 411 -17.38 10.29 8.10
N LEU A 412 -18.11 9.35 8.68
CA LEU A 412 -18.46 9.35 10.11
C LEU A 412 -18.14 8.01 10.75
N HIS A 413 -17.58 8.07 11.95
CA HIS A 413 -17.24 6.91 12.76
C HIS A 413 -17.59 7.14 14.22
N ASN A 414 -18.25 6.16 14.85
CA ASN A 414 -18.48 6.12 16.27
C ASN A 414 -17.34 5.34 16.95
N THR A 415 -16.52 6.03 17.75
CA THR A 415 -15.40 5.41 18.47
C THR A 415 -15.80 4.65 19.73
N ASP A 416 -17.07 4.72 20.16
CA ASP A 416 -17.55 3.98 21.32
C ASP A 416 -17.72 2.48 20.96
N PRO A 417 -17.03 1.57 21.66
CA PRO A 417 -17.10 0.14 21.35
C PRO A 417 -18.39 -0.54 21.85
N LYS A 418 -19.18 0.13 22.69
CA LYS A 418 -20.34 -0.45 23.37
C LYS A 418 -21.66 0.17 22.96
N ASN A 419 -21.69 1.49 22.77
CA ASN A 419 -22.94 2.24 22.62
C ASN A 419 -23.15 2.74 21.19
N PRO A 420 -24.35 2.57 20.62
CA PRO A 420 -24.74 3.25 19.39
C PRO A 420 -24.92 4.75 19.66
N VAL A 421 -24.79 5.57 18.63
CA VAL A 421 -25.00 7.01 18.70
C VAL A 421 -25.89 7.49 17.57
N LYS A 422 -26.79 8.43 17.89
CA LYS A 422 -27.71 9.04 16.95
C LYS A 422 -27.87 10.52 17.25
N GLY A 423 -27.95 11.36 16.23
CA GLY A 423 -28.11 12.79 16.41
C GLY A 423 -27.88 13.60 15.14
N LYS A 424 -27.61 14.88 15.36
CA LYS A 424 -27.22 15.83 14.31
C LYS A 424 -25.84 16.38 14.61
N ALA A 425 -25.07 16.64 13.56
CA ALA A 425 -23.76 17.24 13.68
C ALA A 425 -23.45 18.09 12.43
N SER A 426 -22.60 19.09 12.61
CA SER A 426 -22.04 19.89 11.54
C SER A 426 -20.55 19.62 11.40
N LEU A 427 -20.12 19.16 10.24
CA LEU A 427 -18.71 19.00 9.90
C LEU A 427 -18.18 20.31 9.32
N ILE A 428 -17.05 20.79 9.83
CA ILE A 428 -16.44 22.08 9.48
C ILE A 428 -15.12 21.83 8.77
N PRO A 429 -15.09 21.57 7.44
CA PRO A 429 -13.85 21.29 6.70
C PRO A 429 -12.96 22.51 6.57
N GLY A 430 -13.56 23.70 6.47
CA GLY A 430 -12.85 24.97 6.31
C GLY A 430 -12.14 25.11 4.97
N LYS A 431 -10.86 25.54 5.00
CA LYS A 431 -10.05 25.73 3.78
C LYS A 431 -9.29 24.42 3.49
N LEU A 432 -9.52 23.86 2.33
CA LEU A 432 -8.84 22.67 1.81
C LEU A 432 -7.97 23.07 0.61
N ASP A 433 -6.89 22.31 0.37
CA ASP A 433 -6.17 22.42 -0.88
C ASP A 433 -7.06 21.91 -2.03
N ARG A 434 -6.99 22.55 -3.20
CA ARG A 434 -7.71 22.04 -4.37
C ARG A 434 -7.10 20.71 -4.81
N PRO A 435 -7.92 19.72 -5.18
CA PRO A 435 -7.39 18.49 -5.77
C PRO A 435 -6.65 18.82 -7.06
N ALA A 436 -5.49 18.19 -7.27
CA ALA A 436 -4.74 18.37 -8.50
C ALA A 436 -5.53 17.82 -9.70
N GLU A 437 -5.73 18.64 -10.72
CA GLU A 437 -6.40 18.20 -11.95
C GLU A 437 -5.41 17.44 -12.85
N PRO A 438 -5.81 16.32 -13.42
CA PRO A 438 -4.96 15.56 -14.32
C PRO A 438 -4.82 16.29 -15.65
N MET A 439 -3.58 16.53 -16.08
CA MET A 439 -3.27 17.00 -17.43
C MET A 439 -2.98 15.82 -18.33
N TYR A 440 -3.69 15.73 -19.45
CA TYR A 440 -3.50 14.67 -20.42
C TYR A 440 -2.85 15.21 -21.70
N ASN A 441 -1.96 14.40 -22.28
CA ASN A 441 -1.54 14.56 -23.67
C ASN A 441 -2.15 13.43 -24.51
N ILE A 442 -2.22 13.63 -25.82
CA ILE A 442 -2.56 12.59 -26.76
C ILE A 442 -1.24 12.09 -27.34
N ASN A 443 -0.95 10.78 -27.15
CA ASN A 443 0.24 10.17 -27.71
C ASN A 443 0.09 9.95 -29.23
N GLN A 444 1.14 9.46 -29.87
CA GLN A 444 1.16 9.18 -31.31
C GLN A 444 0.16 8.12 -31.77
N HIS A 445 -0.47 7.40 -30.82
CA HIS A 445 -1.51 6.39 -31.08
C HIS A 445 -2.94 6.92 -30.80
N GLY A 446 -3.10 8.22 -30.50
CA GLY A 446 -4.38 8.83 -30.21
C GLY A 446 -4.92 8.58 -28.80
N GLU A 447 -4.10 8.04 -27.89
CA GLU A 447 -4.49 7.71 -26.52
C GLU A 447 -4.23 8.89 -25.59
N LYS A 448 -5.15 9.11 -24.64
CA LYS A 448 -4.93 10.07 -23.54
C LYS A 448 -3.89 9.51 -22.55
N VAL A 449 -2.74 10.15 -22.49
CA VAL A 449 -1.68 9.86 -21.54
C VAL A 449 -1.58 10.97 -20.51
N LEU A 450 -1.69 10.64 -19.24
CA LEU A 450 -1.50 11.58 -18.15
C LEU A 450 -0.04 12.03 -18.13
N ILE A 451 0.23 13.33 -18.33
CA ILE A 451 1.61 13.88 -18.35
C ILE A 451 1.99 14.58 -17.06
N ALA A 452 1.04 15.18 -16.37
CA ALA A 452 1.24 15.82 -15.08
C ALA A 452 -0.11 15.95 -14.36
N ALA A 453 -0.07 16.14 -13.04
CA ALA A 453 -1.16 16.77 -12.35
C ALA A 453 -0.89 18.28 -12.41
N SER A 454 -1.80 19.09 -12.95
CA SER A 454 -1.60 20.53 -12.95
C SER A 454 -1.64 21.04 -11.51
N GLU A 455 -0.62 21.81 -11.13
CA GLU A 455 -0.83 22.77 -10.07
C GLU A 455 -1.84 23.78 -10.64
N ALA A 456 -3.01 23.89 -10.01
CA ALA A 456 -4.03 24.84 -10.45
C ALA A 456 -3.42 26.25 -10.52
N ASP A 457 -3.45 26.88 -11.69
CA ASP A 457 -3.18 28.31 -11.83
C ASP A 457 -4.27 29.05 -11.04
N GLY A 458 -3.91 29.68 -9.94
CA GLY A 458 -4.85 30.45 -9.12
C GLY A 458 -4.78 30.14 -7.62
N ASP A 459 -5.85 30.44 -6.89
CA ASP A 459 -5.93 30.15 -5.45
C ASP A 459 -5.92 28.63 -5.25
N LYS A 460 -4.79 28.12 -4.73
CA LYS A 460 -4.56 26.69 -4.45
C LYS A 460 -5.52 26.14 -3.38
N ARG A 461 -6.34 27.01 -2.76
CA ARG A 461 -7.28 26.63 -1.70
C ARG A 461 -8.72 26.85 -2.11
N MET A 462 -9.59 25.99 -1.62
CA MET A 462 -11.04 26.16 -1.70
C MET A 462 -11.63 26.18 -0.29
N THR A 463 -12.67 26.99 -0.09
CA THR A 463 -13.48 26.96 1.13
C THR A 463 -14.60 25.97 0.93
N VAL A 464 -14.77 25.06 1.88
CA VAL A 464 -15.89 24.13 1.93
C VAL A 464 -16.79 24.53 3.08
N ASP A 465 -18.05 24.85 2.76
CA ASP A 465 -19.04 25.23 3.75
C ASP A 465 -19.29 24.09 4.75
N PRO A 466 -19.73 24.42 5.97
CA PRO A 466 -20.17 23.42 6.94
C PRO A 466 -21.21 22.46 6.36
N ILE A 467 -21.09 21.19 6.70
CA ILE A 467 -21.98 20.14 6.22
C ILE A 467 -22.76 19.56 7.37
N ASP A 468 -24.07 19.90 7.44
CA ASP A 468 -24.98 19.40 8.43
C ASP A 468 -25.49 17.99 8.07
N VAL A 469 -25.36 17.04 8.97
CA VAL A 469 -25.75 15.66 8.76
C VAL A 469 -26.57 15.12 9.93
N ASP A 470 -27.58 14.31 9.62
CA ASP A 470 -28.21 13.42 10.57
C ASP A 470 -27.44 12.10 10.57
N TYR A 471 -27.07 11.57 11.74
CA TYR A 471 -26.32 10.34 11.84
C TYR A 471 -27.02 9.33 12.77
N ASP A 472 -26.86 8.05 12.42
CA ASP A 472 -27.25 6.89 13.21
C ASP A 472 -26.21 5.80 12.99
N LEU A 473 -25.36 5.59 14.01
CA LEU A 473 -24.20 4.73 13.93
C LEU A 473 -24.22 3.71 15.07
N PRO A 474 -24.11 2.42 14.79
CA PRO A 474 -23.92 1.42 15.84
C PRO A 474 -22.58 1.62 16.57
N ALA A 475 -22.36 0.87 17.64
CA ALA A 475 -21.06 0.81 18.31
C ALA A 475 -19.96 0.46 17.30
N LEU A 476 -18.87 1.25 17.25
CA LEU A 476 -17.80 1.20 16.26
C LEU A 476 -18.29 1.31 14.80
N GLY A 477 -19.49 1.82 14.59
CA GLY A 477 -20.07 1.96 13.25
C GLY A 477 -19.36 3.02 12.42
N THR A 478 -19.15 2.72 11.15
CA THR A 478 -18.58 3.65 10.17
C THR A 478 -19.46 3.72 8.94
N LYS A 479 -19.78 4.94 8.49
CA LYS A 479 -20.56 5.21 7.29
C LYS A 479 -19.94 6.33 6.47
N VAL A 480 -20.24 6.36 5.19
CA VAL A 480 -19.86 7.44 4.28
C VAL A 480 -21.10 7.97 3.60
N LEU A 481 -21.32 9.29 3.68
CA LEU A 481 -22.32 9.98 2.89
C LEU A 481 -21.65 10.50 1.60
N VAL A 482 -22.14 10.07 0.47
CA VAL A 482 -21.68 10.55 -0.85
C VAL A 482 -22.65 11.62 -1.32
N ILE A 483 -22.13 12.82 -1.55
CA ILE A 483 -22.89 13.96 -2.07
C ILE A 483 -22.34 14.27 -3.47
N PRO A 484 -23.09 13.95 -4.55
CA PRO A 484 -22.64 14.20 -5.91
C PRO A 484 -22.41 15.69 -6.17
N ALA A 485 -21.60 16.01 -7.15
CA ALA A 485 -21.32 17.37 -7.58
C ALA A 485 -22.63 18.17 -7.84
N GLY A 486 -22.69 19.41 -7.35
CA GLY A 486 -23.85 20.28 -7.51
C GLY A 486 -25.11 19.86 -6.72
N ARG A 487 -25.02 18.81 -5.89
CA ARG A 487 -26.14 18.34 -5.08
C ARG A 487 -26.05 18.82 -3.63
N SER A 488 -27.20 18.95 -2.95
CA SER A 488 -27.30 19.25 -1.53
C SER A 488 -27.08 17.98 -0.69
N VAL A 489 -26.85 18.14 0.61
CA VAL A 489 -26.73 17.03 1.60
C VAL A 489 -27.95 16.12 1.55
N LYS A 490 -29.16 16.67 1.42
CA LYS A 490 -30.42 15.90 1.35
C LYS A 490 -30.52 14.98 0.13
N GLN A 491 -29.72 15.24 -0.90
CA GLN A 491 -29.62 14.45 -2.13
C GLN A 491 -28.42 13.51 -2.12
N GLY A 492 -27.68 13.50 -1.02
CA GLY A 492 -26.58 12.56 -0.79
C GLY A 492 -27.10 11.16 -0.42
N GLU A 493 -26.27 10.17 -0.65
CA GLU A 493 -26.58 8.77 -0.35
C GLU A 493 -25.60 8.19 0.66
N TRP A 494 -26.14 7.57 1.72
CA TRP A 494 -25.33 6.83 2.68
C TRP A 494 -24.85 5.50 2.10
N TRP A 495 -23.55 5.27 2.23
CA TRP A 495 -22.92 4.00 1.87
C TRP A 495 -22.49 3.24 3.17
N PRO A 496 -22.63 1.91 3.25
CA PRO A 496 -23.27 1.05 2.24
C PRO A 496 -24.78 1.29 2.16
N ARG A 497 -25.34 1.18 0.98
CA ARG A 497 -26.80 1.15 0.78
C ARG A 497 -27.34 -0.10 1.49
N GLU A 498 -28.49 -0.03 2.12
CA GLU A 498 -29.09 -1.19 2.80
C GLU A 498 -29.26 -2.38 1.88
N GLN A 499 -29.55 -2.14 0.60
CA GLN A 499 -29.68 -3.16 -0.45
C GLN A 499 -28.36 -3.80 -0.90
N MET A 500 -27.21 -3.20 -0.56
CA MET A 500 -25.87 -3.73 -0.92
C MET A 500 -25.23 -4.56 0.20
N ARG A 501 -25.93 -4.78 1.31
CA ARG A 501 -25.42 -5.73 2.31
C ARG A 501 -25.44 -7.12 1.64
N PRO A 502 -24.29 -7.78 1.45
CA PRO A 502 -24.28 -9.14 0.95
C PRO A 502 -25.14 -9.97 1.89
N LEU A 503 -26.05 -10.76 1.31
CA LEU A 503 -26.81 -11.74 2.07
C LEU A 503 -25.79 -12.61 2.81
N ARG A 504 -25.75 -12.51 4.12
CA ARG A 504 -24.95 -13.43 4.93
C ARG A 504 -25.55 -14.81 4.72
N PRO A 505 -24.72 -15.82 4.38
CA PRO A 505 -25.23 -17.18 4.46
C PRO A 505 -25.85 -17.36 5.86
N SER A 506 -27.06 -17.84 5.92
CA SER A 506 -27.67 -18.21 7.20
C SER A 506 -26.68 -19.11 7.92
N ARG A 507 -26.33 -18.77 9.16
CA ARG A 507 -25.53 -19.66 10.00
C ARG A 507 -26.28 -20.99 10.01
N LEU A 508 -25.67 -22.01 9.43
CA LEU A 508 -26.15 -23.37 9.61
C LEU A 508 -26.09 -23.66 11.12
N PRO A 509 -27.12 -24.31 11.66
CA PRO A 509 -27.23 -24.59 13.09
C PRO A 509 -26.08 -25.44 13.61
#